data_699f31233096f6f4a7815db10d40f76f
#
_entry.id   699f31233096f6f4a7815db10d40f76f
#
_cell.length_a   1.000
_cell.length_b   1.000
_cell.length_c   1.000
_cell.angle_alpha   90.00
_cell.angle_beta   90.00
_cell.angle_gamma   90.00
#
_symmetry.space_group_name_H-M   'P 1'
#
loop_
_entity.id
_entity.type
_entity.pdbx_description
1 polymer ?
#
loop_
_entity_poly.entity_id
_entity_poly.type
_entity_poly.pdbx_seq_one_letter_code
_entity_poly.pdbx_strand_id
1 'polypeptide(L)'
;MTSTLFVEEIKGRTTGTNANKVIVPSGQTLEVPTVTGNPSFTGGLKVNTVQDTTGTTAMTINTNGIVTKSAHPAFQAYYANNSYVWSDIADGGYHLQTLNQTRFNIGNHYNTTNHRFIAPVAGTYYFYGQYYHNYTSNYARAAAAIFVNGSQMSETWTPCWETTGSAHTAITLSLAVNDYVQLYTAFYDSNGTSNTYNVYGGALNTYLIGHLIG
;
A
#
# COMPACT_ATOMS: atom_id res chain seq x y z
N MET A 1 25.26 -40.98 -14.88
CA MET A 1 25.74 -40.43 -16.17
C MET A 1 24.66 -39.46 -16.65
N THR A 2 25.00 -38.23 -16.85
CA THR A 2 24.13 -37.23 -17.51
C THR A 2 24.33 -37.35 -19.00
N SER A 3 23.29 -37.70 -19.75
CA SER A 3 23.31 -37.71 -21.20
C SER A 3 22.85 -36.33 -21.68
N THR A 4 23.68 -35.67 -22.49
CA THR A 4 23.34 -34.41 -23.12
C THR A 4 23.09 -34.64 -24.61
N LEU A 5 21.94 -34.23 -25.11
CA LEU A 5 21.59 -34.24 -26.52
C LEU A 5 21.76 -32.82 -27.08
N PHE A 6 22.66 -32.64 -28.04
CA PHE A 6 22.79 -31.37 -28.74
C PHE A 6 21.97 -31.46 -30.04
N VAL A 7 21.01 -30.54 -30.19
CA VAL A 7 20.19 -30.42 -31.40
C VAL A 7 20.16 -28.95 -31.83
N GLU A 8 20.31 -28.68 -33.12
CA GLU A 8 20.20 -27.34 -33.70
C GLU A 8 18.73 -26.89 -33.81
N GLU A 9 17.82 -27.87 -34.01
CA GLU A 9 16.39 -27.59 -34.13
C GLU A 9 15.56 -28.73 -33.54
N ILE A 10 14.51 -28.39 -32.80
CA ILE A 10 13.50 -29.35 -32.33
C ILE A 10 12.19 -29.08 -33.08
N LYS A 11 11.84 -30.00 -33.97
CA LYS A 11 10.56 -29.97 -34.71
C LYS A 11 9.56 -30.96 -34.11
N GLY A 12 8.33 -30.50 -33.90
CA GLY A 12 7.23 -31.41 -33.58
C GLY A 12 6.91 -32.36 -34.72
N ARG A 13 6.30 -33.52 -34.41
CA ARG A 13 5.79 -34.44 -35.43
C ARG A 13 4.70 -33.74 -36.26
N THR A 14 4.70 -33.98 -37.56
CA THR A 14 3.71 -33.39 -38.48
C THR A 14 2.41 -34.18 -38.57
N THR A 15 2.35 -35.39 -37.99
CA THR A 15 1.17 -36.28 -38.02
C THR A 15 0.96 -36.98 -36.68
N GLY A 16 -0.29 -37.38 -36.39
CA GLY A 16 -0.70 -38.09 -35.19
C GLY A 16 -1.22 -37.15 -34.09
N THR A 17 -1.64 -37.71 -32.94
CA THR A 17 -2.29 -36.99 -31.82
C THR A 17 -1.42 -35.88 -31.23
N ASN A 18 -0.09 -36.01 -31.35
CA ASN A 18 0.89 -35.04 -30.86
C ASN A 18 1.57 -34.26 -32.00
N ALA A 19 0.89 -34.14 -33.15
CA ALA A 19 1.41 -33.32 -34.24
C ALA A 19 1.67 -31.88 -33.81
N ASN A 20 2.79 -31.34 -34.26
CA ASN A 20 3.23 -29.96 -33.96
C ASN A 20 3.43 -29.65 -32.44
N LYS A 21 3.72 -30.67 -31.63
CA LYS A 21 3.97 -30.52 -30.20
C LYS A 21 5.37 -30.99 -29.80
N VAL A 22 6.03 -30.25 -28.94
CA VAL A 22 7.12 -30.73 -28.10
C VAL A 22 6.50 -31.14 -26.76
N ILE A 23 6.57 -32.43 -26.43
CA ILE A 23 5.99 -32.96 -25.20
C ILE A 23 7.12 -33.16 -24.20
N VAL A 24 7.01 -32.50 -23.07
CA VAL A 24 7.84 -32.75 -21.90
C VAL A 24 7.07 -33.70 -20.99
N PRO A 25 7.57 -34.94 -20.74
CA PRO A 25 6.87 -35.88 -19.87
C PRO A 25 6.64 -35.35 -18.46
N SER A 26 5.64 -35.91 -17.77
CA SER A 26 5.38 -35.56 -16.36
C SER A 26 6.62 -35.84 -15.50
N GLY A 27 6.96 -34.89 -14.62
CA GLY A 27 8.15 -34.94 -13.78
C GLY A 27 9.45 -34.47 -14.45
N GLN A 28 9.38 -34.07 -15.71
CA GLN A 28 10.49 -33.44 -16.43
C GLN A 28 10.27 -31.93 -16.58
N THR A 29 11.36 -31.19 -16.67
CA THR A 29 11.34 -29.72 -16.83
C THR A 29 11.90 -29.35 -18.21
N LEU A 30 11.23 -28.46 -18.92
CA LEU A 30 11.81 -27.75 -20.05
C LEU A 30 12.41 -26.45 -19.50
N GLU A 31 13.72 -26.38 -19.43
CA GLU A 31 14.41 -25.14 -19.09
C GLU A 31 14.69 -24.36 -20.37
N VAL A 32 14.12 -23.18 -20.48
CA VAL A 32 14.34 -22.25 -21.58
C VAL A 32 14.94 -20.98 -21.02
N PRO A 33 16.27 -20.80 -21.12
CA PRO A 33 16.96 -19.65 -20.51
C PRO A 33 16.48 -18.32 -21.05
N THR A 34 16.09 -18.27 -22.30
CA THR A 34 15.58 -17.07 -22.95
C THR A 34 14.62 -17.43 -24.06
N VAL A 35 13.43 -16.84 -24.07
CA VAL A 35 12.51 -16.87 -25.19
C VAL A 35 12.63 -15.56 -25.95
N THR A 36 13.23 -15.58 -27.14
CA THR A 36 13.37 -14.40 -28.00
C THR A 36 12.27 -14.35 -29.05
N GLY A 37 11.91 -13.16 -29.50
CA GLY A 37 10.82 -12.97 -30.47
C GLY A 37 9.46 -12.80 -29.82
N ASN A 38 8.39 -12.98 -30.57
CA ASN A 38 7.00 -12.92 -30.09
C ASN A 38 6.43 -14.35 -29.92
N PRO A 39 6.60 -14.99 -28.75
CA PRO A 39 6.01 -16.31 -28.53
C PRO A 39 4.48 -16.20 -28.58
N SER A 40 3.85 -17.03 -29.43
CA SER A 40 2.39 -17.08 -29.51
C SER A 40 1.87 -18.30 -28.76
N PHE A 41 0.98 -18.06 -27.80
CA PHE A 41 0.28 -19.09 -27.03
C PHE A 41 -1.18 -19.15 -27.46
N THR A 42 -1.49 -19.87 -28.55
CA THR A 42 -2.84 -19.94 -29.11
C THR A 42 -3.90 -20.53 -28.18
N GLY A 43 -3.49 -21.26 -27.14
CA GLY A 43 -4.38 -21.83 -26.11
C GLY A 43 -4.31 -21.07 -24.78
N GLY A 44 -3.64 -19.91 -24.74
CA GLY A 44 -3.33 -19.18 -23.52
C GLY A 44 -2.19 -19.81 -22.71
N LEU A 45 -1.52 -19.00 -21.93
CA LEU A 45 -0.51 -19.42 -20.96
C LEU A 45 -1.18 -19.74 -19.63
N LYS A 46 -1.12 -21.00 -19.18
CA LYS A 46 -1.64 -21.43 -17.87
C LYS A 46 -0.51 -21.38 -16.84
N VAL A 47 -0.59 -20.43 -15.93
CA VAL A 47 0.38 -20.27 -14.84
C VAL A 47 -0.36 -20.09 -13.50
N ASN A 48 0.19 -20.66 -12.44
CA ASN A 48 -0.31 -20.44 -11.08
C ASN A 48 0.43 -19.27 -10.41
N THR A 49 1.72 -19.10 -10.74
CA THR A 49 2.58 -18.06 -10.19
C THR A 49 3.41 -17.43 -11.28
N VAL A 50 3.67 -16.11 -11.12
CA VAL A 50 4.71 -15.40 -11.86
C VAL A 50 5.75 -14.95 -10.86
N GLN A 51 7.02 -15.25 -11.12
CA GLN A 51 8.14 -14.97 -10.24
C GLN A 51 9.17 -14.10 -10.95
N ASP A 52 9.99 -13.41 -10.18
CA ASP A 52 11.19 -12.76 -10.70
C ASP A 52 12.31 -13.79 -10.96
N THR A 53 13.46 -13.35 -11.44
CA THR A 53 14.61 -14.19 -11.75
C THR A 53 15.25 -14.84 -10.52
N THR A 54 14.91 -14.40 -9.31
CA THR A 54 15.40 -14.97 -8.03
C THR A 54 14.43 -15.98 -7.43
N GLY A 55 13.25 -16.19 -8.06
CA GLY A 55 12.21 -17.08 -7.58
C GLY A 55 11.21 -16.41 -6.62
N THR A 56 11.31 -15.09 -6.42
CA THR A 56 10.34 -14.35 -5.59
C THR A 56 9.01 -14.21 -6.34
N THR A 57 7.92 -14.64 -5.71
CA THR A 57 6.59 -14.58 -6.32
C THR A 57 6.07 -13.15 -6.42
N ALA A 58 5.90 -12.66 -7.66
CA ALA A 58 5.32 -11.35 -7.95
C ALA A 58 3.79 -11.40 -7.96
N MET A 59 3.20 -12.47 -8.49
CA MET A 59 1.75 -12.68 -8.47
C MET A 59 1.38 -14.17 -8.43
N THR A 60 0.21 -14.45 -7.86
CA THR A 60 -0.40 -15.77 -7.85
C THR A 60 -1.78 -15.71 -8.48
N ILE A 61 -2.14 -16.72 -9.28
CA ILE A 61 -3.49 -16.89 -9.81
C ILE A 61 -4.08 -18.11 -9.14
N ASN A 62 -5.13 -17.92 -8.32
CA ASN A 62 -5.78 -19.02 -7.61
C ASN A 62 -6.70 -19.82 -8.53
N THR A 63 -7.29 -20.91 -8.02
CA THR A 63 -8.18 -21.80 -8.78
C THR A 63 -9.46 -21.11 -9.29
N ASN A 64 -9.84 -19.98 -8.70
CA ASN A 64 -10.98 -19.16 -9.13
C ASN A 64 -10.58 -18.06 -10.12
N GLY A 65 -9.32 -18.03 -10.59
CA GLY A 65 -8.81 -17.01 -11.49
C GLY A 65 -8.51 -15.67 -10.84
N ILE A 66 -8.54 -15.58 -9.50
CA ILE A 66 -8.24 -14.32 -8.79
C ILE A 66 -6.72 -14.14 -8.73
N VAL A 67 -6.26 -12.97 -9.17
CA VAL A 67 -4.85 -12.56 -9.08
C VAL A 67 -4.59 -11.88 -7.74
N THR A 68 -3.59 -12.38 -7.02
CA THR A 68 -3.09 -11.74 -5.81
C THR A 68 -1.63 -11.34 -5.99
N LYS A 69 -1.25 -10.18 -5.42
CA LYS A 69 0.11 -9.63 -5.44
C LYS A 69 0.57 -9.46 -4.01
N SER A 70 1.22 -10.48 -3.44
CA SER A 70 1.59 -10.52 -2.01
C SER A 70 2.63 -9.47 -1.60
N ALA A 71 3.42 -8.96 -2.55
CA ALA A 71 4.41 -7.91 -2.30
C ALA A 71 3.92 -6.49 -2.66
N HIS A 72 2.65 -6.35 -3.08
CA HIS A 72 2.10 -5.03 -3.45
C HIS A 72 1.91 -4.16 -2.19
N PRO A 73 2.61 -3.02 -2.07
CA PRO A 73 2.59 -2.24 -0.84
C PRO A 73 1.18 -1.77 -0.49
N ALA A 74 0.73 -2.12 0.72
CA ALA A 74 -0.54 -1.65 1.26
C ALA A 74 -0.51 -1.73 2.79
N PHE A 75 -1.13 -0.78 3.47
CA PHE A 75 -1.18 -0.75 4.92
C PHE A 75 -2.42 -0.02 5.45
N GLN A 76 -2.76 -0.32 6.70
CA GLN A 76 -3.57 0.52 7.57
C GLN A 76 -2.89 0.64 8.92
N ALA A 77 -2.45 1.84 9.26
CA ALA A 77 -1.86 2.18 10.54
C ALA A 77 -2.85 2.97 11.41
N TYR A 78 -2.81 2.77 12.73
CA TYR A 78 -3.74 3.37 13.67
C TYR A 78 -3.13 3.49 15.07
N TYR A 79 -3.81 4.17 16.00
CA TYR A 79 -3.48 4.17 17.42
C TYR A 79 -3.98 2.90 18.11
N ALA A 80 -3.12 2.26 18.93
CA ALA A 80 -3.48 1.07 19.70
C ALA A 80 -4.57 1.32 20.76
N ASN A 81 -4.61 2.50 21.32
CA ASN A 81 -5.52 2.87 22.40
C ASN A 81 -6.87 3.37 21.88
N ASN A 82 -7.97 2.85 22.45
CA ASN A 82 -9.32 3.39 22.26
C ASN A 82 -9.64 4.46 23.32
N SER A 83 -8.74 5.42 23.52
CA SER A 83 -8.89 6.53 24.46
C SER A 83 -8.30 7.80 23.86
N TYR A 84 -8.51 8.92 24.52
CA TYR A 84 -7.87 10.17 24.12
C TYR A 84 -6.34 10.06 24.27
N VAL A 85 -5.61 10.32 23.19
CA VAL A 85 -4.15 10.13 23.12
C VAL A 85 -3.38 11.43 23.06
N TRP A 86 -4.09 12.55 22.88
CA TRP A 86 -3.49 13.89 22.84
C TRP A 86 -4.30 14.86 23.70
N SER A 87 -3.61 15.66 24.50
CA SER A 87 -4.12 16.82 25.20
C SER A 87 -3.22 18.03 24.91
N ASP A 88 -3.78 19.23 24.96
CA ASP A 88 -3.04 20.49 24.85
C ASP A 88 -2.31 20.70 23.49
N ILE A 89 -2.95 20.33 22.39
CA ILE A 89 -2.44 20.66 21.06
C ILE A 89 -2.58 22.19 20.85
N ALA A 90 -1.47 22.85 20.54
CA ALA A 90 -1.45 24.28 20.30
C ALA A 90 -2.26 24.66 19.04
N ASP A 91 -2.95 25.80 19.10
CA ASP A 91 -3.72 26.35 17.98
C ASP A 91 -2.83 26.65 16.77
N GLY A 92 -3.32 26.31 15.57
CA GLY A 92 -2.70 26.65 14.28
C GLY A 92 -1.48 25.82 13.87
N GLY A 93 -0.99 24.87 14.69
CA GLY A 93 0.14 24.00 14.40
C GLY A 93 -0.28 22.65 13.79
N TYR A 94 0.59 22.06 12.96
CA TYR A 94 0.44 20.67 12.52
C TYR A 94 1.12 19.72 13.49
N HIS A 95 0.39 18.70 13.93
CA HIS A 95 0.86 17.70 14.89
C HIS A 95 0.87 16.31 14.24
N LEU A 96 2.05 15.68 14.23
CA LEU A 96 2.22 14.33 13.69
C LEU A 96 1.33 13.34 14.45
N GLN A 97 0.55 12.55 13.72
CA GLN A 97 -0.20 11.45 14.30
C GLN A 97 0.71 10.24 14.50
N THR A 98 1.02 9.93 15.76
CA THR A 98 1.94 8.85 16.14
C THR A 98 1.27 7.47 16.11
N LEU A 99 0.77 7.08 14.93
CA LEU A 99 0.10 5.80 14.72
C LEU A 99 1.08 4.65 14.99
N ASN A 100 0.82 3.85 16.00
CA ASN A 100 1.77 2.91 16.59
C ASN A 100 1.40 1.43 16.39
N GLN A 101 0.32 1.15 15.67
CA GLN A 101 -0.14 -0.20 15.31
C GLN A 101 -0.54 -0.27 13.85
N THR A 102 -0.54 -1.48 13.29
CA THR A 102 -1.07 -1.73 11.96
C THR A 102 -2.12 -2.84 12.00
N ARG A 103 -3.22 -2.67 11.24
CA ARG A 103 -4.20 -3.74 11.01
C ARG A 103 -3.66 -4.71 9.95
N PHE A 104 -3.00 -4.18 8.94
CA PHE A 104 -2.20 -4.91 7.97
C PHE A 104 -1.07 -4.00 7.48
N ASN A 105 0.04 -4.61 7.04
CA ASN A 105 1.24 -3.91 6.56
C ASN A 105 1.96 -4.83 5.56
N ILE A 106 1.45 -4.88 4.33
CA ILE A 106 1.97 -5.74 3.27
C ILE A 106 3.32 -5.21 2.83
N GLY A 107 4.35 -6.07 2.86
CA GLY A 107 5.72 -5.71 2.57
C GLY A 107 6.44 -4.98 3.72
N ASN A 108 5.74 -4.72 4.83
CA ASN A 108 6.30 -4.09 6.04
C ASN A 108 6.82 -2.65 5.82
N HIS A 109 6.13 -1.87 4.98
CA HIS A 109 6.56 -0.53 4.56
C HIS A 109 6.05 0.61 5.45
N TYR A 110 5.15 0.35 6.40
CA TYR A 110 4.80 1.30 7.45
C TYR A 110 5.64 1.03 8.70
N ASN A 111 6.34 2.06 9.17
CA ASN A 111 7.17 2.01 10.37
C ASN A 111 6.43 2.65 11.55
N THR A 112 6.06 1.83 12.54
CA THR A 112 5.32 2.24 13.73
C THR A 112 6.16 3.02 14.75
N THR A 113 7.49 2.98 14.65
CA THR A 113 8.40 3.75 15.51
C THR A 113 8.54 5.19 15.00
N ASN A 114 8.66 5.35 13.68
CA ASN A 114 8.80 6.66 13.04
C ASN A 114 7.45 7.21 12.54
N HIS A 115 6.35 6.44 12.72
CA HIS A 115 4.98 6.82 12.37
C HIS A 115 4.83 7.24 10.91
N ARG A 116 5.42 6.47 9.97
CA ARG A 116 5.43 6.81 8.56
C ARG A 116 5.42 5.58 7.64
N PHE A 117 4.79 5.73 6.50
CA PHE A 117 4.97 4.86 5.35
C PHE A 117 6.23 5.27 4.60
N ILE A 118 6.97 4.31 4.06
CA ILE A 118 8.15 4.55 3.20
C ILE A 118 7.91 3.83 1.88
N ALA A 119 7.96 4.55 0.77
CA ALA A 119 7.73 4.00 -0.56
C ALA A 119 8.87 3.05 -0.97
N PRO A 120 8.63 1.74 -1.14
CA PRO A 120 9.68 0.79 -1.52
C PRO A 120 10.04 0.86 -3.00
N VAL A 121 9.14 1.37 -3.82
CA VAL A 121 9.30 1.54 -5.27
C VAL A 121 8.74 2.89 -5.68
N ALA A 122 9.28 3.45 -6.76
CA ALA A 122 8.66 4.62 -7.39
C ALA A 122 7.32 4.21 -8.02
N GLY A 123 6.30 5.04 -7.88
CA GLY A 123 4.97 4.74 -8.41
C GLY A 123 3.90 5.70 -7.93
N THR A 124 2.68 5.42 -8.34
CA THR A 124 1.49 6.18 -7.95
C THR A 124 0.82 5.50 -6.77
N TYR A 125 0.64 6.24 -5.68
CA TYR A 125 0.06 5.75 -4.44
C TYR A 125 -1.19 6.52 -4.08
N TYR A 126 -2.16 5.84 -3.51
CA TYR A 126 -3.33 6.45 -2.88
C TYR A 126 -3.16 6.43 -1.36
N PHE A 127 -3.54 7.53 -0.71
CA PHE A 127 -3.59 7.65 0.74
C PHE A 127 -4.92 8.23 1.17
N TYR A 128 -5.39 7.75 2.33
CA TYR A 128 -6.52 8.31 3.05
C TYR A 128 -6.16 8.38 4.54
N GLY A 129 -6.29 9.55 5.12
CA GLY A 129 -6.06 9.80 6.54
C GLY A 129 -7.30 10.36 7.21
N GLN A 130 -7.59 9.84 8.39
CA GLN A 130 -8.70 10.29 9.24
C GLN A 130 -8.25 10.35 10.68
N TYR A 131 -8.80 11.31 11.44
CA TYR A 131 -8.78 11.27 12.89
C TYR A 131 -10.12 11.72 13.46
N TYR A 132 -10.42 11.20 14.66
CA TYR A 132 -11.56 11.59 15.46
C TYR A 132 -11.07 12.46 16.61
N HIS A 133 -11.78 13.54 16.90
CA HIS A 133 -11.39 14.52 17.92
C HIS A 133 -12.55 14.87 18.85
N ASN A 134 -12.16 15.35 20.03
CA ASN A 134 -13.05 16.01 20.98
C ASN A 134 -12.39 17.33 21.41
N TYR A 135 -13.16 18.37 21.60
CA TYR A 135 -12.68 19.68 22.07
C TYR A 135 -13.78 20.42 22.84
N THR A 136 -13.40 21.51 23.51
CA THR A 136 -14.26 22.21 24.47
C THR A 136 -14.82 23.55 23.96
N SER A 137 -14.55 23.95 22.70
CA SER A 137 -14.93 25.25 22.15
C SER A 137 -15.83 25.13 20.92
N ASN A 138 -16.81 26.04 20.76
CA ASN A 138 -17.86 25.99 19.75
C ASN A 138 -17.50 26.68 18.41
N TYR A 139 -16.26 27.15 18.20
CA TYR A 139 -15.88 27.92 17.00
C TYR A 139 -14.56 27.43 16.40
N ALA A 140 -14.29 26.15 16.56
CA ALA A 140 -13.06 25.57 16.07
C ALA A 140 -13.26 24.92 14.69
N ARG A 141 -12.17 24.74 13.99
CA ARG A 141 -12.06 23.87 12.84
C ARG A 141 -10.86 22.92 13.03
N ALA A 142 -10.98 21.75 12.49
CA ALA A 142 -9.97 20.71 12.56
C ALA A 142 -9.52 20.33 11.15
N ALA A 143 -8.24 20.06 10.94
CA ALA A 143 -7.71 19.62 9.66
C ALA A 143 -7.01 18.28 9.77
N ALA A 144 -7.29 17.38 8.81
CA ALA A 144 -6.42 16.27 8.48
C ALA A 144 -5.51 16.67 7.34
N ALA A 145 -4.22 16.35 7.43
CA ALA A 145 -3.25 16.68 6.41
C ALA A 145 -2.29 15.50 6.16
N ILE A 146 -1.93 15.30 4.89
CA ILE A 146 -0.93 14.31 4.48
C ILE A 146 0.33 15.05 4.09
N PHE A 147 1.45 14.64 4.67
CA PHE A 147 2.78 15.18 4.42
C PHE A 147 3.65 14.15 3.73
N VAL A 148 4.46 14.60 2.77
CA VAL A 148 5.50 13.83 2.11
C VAL A 148 6.84 14.51 2.38
N ASN A 149 7.80 13.77 2.93
CA ASN A 149 9.14 14.28 3.25
C ASN A 149 9.13 15.59 4.06
N GLY A 150 8.15 15.71 4.97
CA GLY A 150 7.96 16.91 5.79
C GLY A 150 7.24 18.07 5.12
N SER A 151 6.85 17.95 3.85
CA SER A 151 6.08 18.96 3.11
C SER A 151 4.61 18.58 3.03
N GLN A 152 3.72 19.53 3.27
CA GLN A 152 2.28 19.34 3.17
C GLN A 152 1.86 19.13 1.70
N MET A 153 1.11 18.06 1.45
CA MET A 153 0.63 17.70 0.11
C MET A 153 -0.89 17.75 -0.01
N SER A 154 -1.61 17.49 1.09
CA SER A 154 -3.07 17.53 1.13
C SER A 154 -3.54 17.99 2.49
N GLU A 155 -4.66 18.71 2.49
CA GLU A 155 -5.31 19.19 3.70
C GLU A 155 -6.81 19.32 3.47
N THR A 156 -7.59 18.99 4.49
CA THR A 156 -9.03 19.26 4.52
C THR A 156 -9.41 19.80 5.89
N TRP A 157 -9.98 21.01 5.93
CA TRP A 157 -10.52 21.65 7.13
C TRP A 157 -11.99 21.31 7.27
N THR A 158 -12.37 20.81 8.43
CA THR A 158 -13.75 20.52 8.81
C THR A 158 -14.17 21.47 9.93
N PRO A 159 -15.27 22.22 9.77
CA PRO A 159 -15.84 23.01 10.85
C PRO A 159 -16.28 22.10 12.00
N CYS A 160 -16.02 22.54 13.21
CA CYS A 160 -16.36 21.82 14.42
C CYS A 160 -17.46 22.59 15.14
N TRP A 161 -18.72 22.21 14.89
CA TRP A 161 -19.90 22.82 15.51
C TRP A 161 -20.31 22.17 16.83
N GLU A 162 -19.81 20.95 17.06
CA GLU A 162 -20.09 20.14 18.25
C GLU A 162 -18.76 19.76 18.93
N THR A 163 -18.85 19.29 20.16
CA THR A 163 -17.67 18.91 20.98
C THR A 163 -16.92 17.70 20.42
N THR A 164 -17.47 16.99 19.45
CA THR A 164 -16.84 15.82 18.82
C THR A 164 -16.99 15.89 17.30
N GLY A 165 -15.99 15.36 16.59
CA GLY A 165 -16.04 15.32 15.14
C GLY A 165 -14.89 14.50 14.55
N SER A 166 -14.86 14.44 13.22
CA SER A 166 -13.77 13.82 12.48
C SER A 166 -13.31 14.74 11.34
N ALA A 167 -12.01 14.76 11.10
CA ALA A 167 -11.46 15.34 9.90
C ALA A 167 -10.74 14.24 9.10
N HIS A 168 -10.82 14.35 7.78
CA HIS A 168 -10.22 13.37 6.88
C HIS A 168 -9.73 14.04 5.60
N THR A 169 -8.73 13.43 4.98
CA THR A 169 -8.21 13.87 3.68
C THR A 169 -7.78 12.67 2.87
N ALA A 170 -7.81 12.81 1.56
CA ALA A 170 -7.35 11.79 0.63
C ALA A 170 -6.55 12.44 -0.50
N ILE A 171 -5.57 11.70 -1.01
CA ILE A 171 -4.74 12.15 -2.11
C ILE A 171 -4.14 10.98 -2.87
N THR A 172 -3.96 11.17 -4.18
CA THR A 172 -3.13 10.31 -5.02
C THR A 172 -1.83 11.06 -5.34
N LEU A 173 -0.69 10.42 -5.10
CA LEU A 173 0.64 11.00 -5.22
C LEU A 173 1.56 10.10 -6.04
N SER A 174 2.43 10.71 -6.85
CA SER A 174 3.59 10.03 -7.40
C SER A 174 4.75 10.15 -6.40
N LEU A 175 5.28 9.02 -5.94
CA LEU A 175 6.37 8.96 -4.99
C LEU A 175 7.62 8.36 -5.63
N ALA A 176 8.78 8.86 -5.27
CA ALA A 176 10.06 8.23 -5.53
C ALA A 176 10.34 7.13 -4.48
N VAL A 177 11.33 6.29 -4.76
CA VAL A 177 11.82 5.31 -3.76
C VAL A 177 12.33 6.04 -2.53
N ASN A 178 11.96 5.56 -1.35
CA ASN A 178 12.28 6.13 -0.02
C ASN A 178 11.55 7.43 0.34
N ASP A 179 10.67 7.97 -0.49
CA ASP A 179 9.76 9.01 -0.03
C ASP A 179 8.92 8.50 1.13
N TYR A 180 8.72 9.33 2.15
CA TYR A 180 7.90 8.95 3.30
C TYR A 180 6.64 9.80 3.44
N VAL A 181 5.57 9.15 3.90
CA VAL A 181 4.24 9.74 4.06
C VAL A 181 3.79 9.62 5.50
N GLN A 182 3.24 10.72 6.03
CA GLN A 182 2.77 10.84 7.41
C GLN A 182 1.42 11.55 7.47
N LEU A 183 0.61 11.20 8.47
CA LEU A 183 -0.64 11.88 8.81
C LEU A 183 -0.38 12.94 9.89
N TYR A 184 -0.87 14.14 9.65
CA TYR A 184 -0.87 15.24 10.60
C TYR A 184 -2.29 15.72 10.88
N THR A 185 -2.48 16.32 12.05
CA THR A 185 -3.69 17.06 12.42
C THR A 185 -3.33 18.49 12.72
N ALA A 186 -4.29 19.40 12.51
CA ALA A 186 -4.22 20.76 13.00
C ALA A 186 -5.58 21.16 13.55
N PHE A 187 -5.56 22.08 14.52
CA PHE A 187 -6.75 22.69 15.08
C PHE A 187 -6.61 24.21 15.01
N TYR A 188 -7.72 24.87 14.81
CA TYR A 188 -7.80 26.31 14.82
C TYR A 188 -9.03 26.76 15.61
N ASP A 189 -8.82 27.62 16.59
CA ASP A 189 -9.86 28.30 17.33
C ASP A 189 -9.83 29.79 17.00
N SER A 190 -10.96 30.36 16.57
CA SER A 190 -11.08 31.78 16.24
C SER A 190 -10.93 32.71 17.44
N ASN A 191 -10.97 32.17 18.65
CA ASN A 191 -10.90 32.99 19.91
C ASN A 191 -9.47 33.14 20.42
N GLY A 192 -8.47 32.52 19.79
CA GLY A 192 -7.05 32.63 20.17
C GLY A 192 -6.73 32.12 21.59
N THR A 193 -7.60 31.31 22.18
CA THR A 193 -7.38 30.66 23.46
C THR A 193 -6.78 29.29 23.24
N SER A 194 -5.74 28.94 24.00
CA SER A 194 -5.19 27.59 24.02
C SER A 194 -6.25 26.62 24.54
N ASN A 195 -6.99 25.98 23.63
CA ASN A 195 -7.98 25.00 24.02
C ASN A 195 -7.36 23.60 23.99
N THR A 196 -7.85 22.73 24.85
CA THR A 196 -7.45 21.34 24.90
C THR A 196 -8.16 20.58 23.78
N TYR A 197 -7.40 20.16 22.77
CA TYR A 197 -7.89 19.28 21.72
C TYR A 197 -7.44 17.85 22.02
N ASN A 198 -8.37 16.94 21.96
CA ASN A 198 -8.10 15.53 22.19
C ASN A 198 -8.32 14.75 20.90
N VAL A 199 -7.34 13.94 20.52
CA VAL A 199 -7.47 12.96 19.44
C VAL A 199 -7.80 11.61 20.06
N TYR A 200 -8.86 10.97 19.57
CA TYR A 200 -9.29 9.66 20.04
C TYR A 200 -8.66 8.57 19.20
N GLY A 201 -7.97 7.64 19.84
CA GLY A 201 -7.31 6.51 19.19
C GLY A 201 -8.28 5.41 18.77
N GLY A 202 -7.73 4.34 18.23
CA GLY A 202 -8.46 3.16 17.77
C GLY A 202 -8.52 3.03 16.26
N ALA A 203 -8.55 1.79 15.79
CA ALA A 203 -8.47 1.46 14.36
C ALA A 203 -9.68 1.93 13.52
N LEU A 204 -10.77 2.35 14.17
CA LEU A 204 -11.96 2.91 13.52
C LEU A 204 -12.00 4.43 13.56
N ASN A 205 -11.17 5.06 14.40
CA ASN A 205 -11.25 6.48 14.70
C ASN A 205 -10.12 7.28 14.07
N THR A 206 -8.87 6.90 14.35
CA THR A 206 -7.67 7.62 13.88
C THR A 206 -6.72 6.66 13.19
N TYR A 207 -6.58 6.82 11.87
CA TYR A 207 -5.81 5.91 11.03
C TYR A 207 -5.33 6.57 9.74
N LEU A 208 -4.29 5.98 9.17
CA LEU A 208 -3.80 6.24 7.82
C LEU A 208 -3.83 4.94 7.03
N ILE A 209 -4.41 4.99 5.85
CA ILE A 209 -4.40 3.89 4.87
C ILE A 209 -3.58 4.34 3.68
N GLY A 210 -2.84 3.43 3.08
CA GLY A 210 -2.17 3.68 1.80
C GLY A 210 -1.92 2.41 1.02
N HIS A 211 -1.88 2.53 -0.30
CA HIS A 211 -1.51 1.44 -1.19
C HIS A 211 -0.96 1.95 -2.53
N LEU A 212 -0.12 1.14 -3.16
CA LEU A 212 0.35 1.36 -4.52
C LEU A 212 -0.81 1.17 -5.50
N ILE A 213 -0.98 2.06 -6.46
CA ILE A 213 -1.95 1.90 -7.57
C ILE A 213 -1.24 1.27 -8.77
N GLY A 214 -0.03 1.75 -9.12
CA GLY A 214 0.75 1.30 -10.26
C GLY A 214 1.99 2.15 -10.51
#